data_45f05430471008be022471a96af13e80
#
_entry.id   45f05430471008be022471a96af13e80
#
_cell.length_a   1.000
_cell.length_b   1.000
_cell.length_c   1.000
_cell.angle_alpha   90.00
_cell.angle_beta   90.00
_cell.angle_gamma   90.00
#
_symmetry.space_group_name_H-M   'P 1'
#
loop_
_entity.id
_entity.type
_entity.pdbx_description
1 polymer ?
#
loop_
_entity_poly.entity_id
_entity_poly.type
_entity_poly.pdbx_seq_one_letter_code
_entity_poly.pdbx_strand_id
1 'polypeptide(L)'
;MSRGLGDVYKRQDYARISITDRCNLYCTYCRPDHEEMLSHGEILRYEEILRVCKILTTLGIDKFKITGGEPLVRKGCSDFIRELKKTDGVNKVTLTTNAILLSKDLVKLAEAGVDGINISLDFMDQEKYKKITGFDGYKQVISVINKAVNIGLNIKINVVLTEWTTMEDIQKFIDYMKDHKICIRFIEQMPLGNKKTTIALTRNEIRKNLKDQGIRFHKTEQRMGNGPAVYETMEGYKGMIGWIEALHGKFCDTCNRIRLTSIGGIKPCLYYEEAGNLRDLLRKAETSDEKIKQVLKEIIYKKPQAHHFEEMPSNSKMYTIGG
;
A
#
# COMPACT_ATOMS: atom_id res chain seq x y z
N MET A 1 12.28 17.79 -23.90
CA MET A 1 12.33 16.55 -24.71
C MET A 1 11.17 15.65 -24.28
N SER A 2 10.24 15.37 -25.18
CA SER A 2 9.18 14.39 -24.96
C SER A 2 9.85 13.02 -24.77
N ARG A 3 9.81 12.46 -23.55
CA ARG A 3 10.21 11.08 -23.34
C ARG A 3 9.26 10.22 -24.15
N GLY A 4 9.80 9.38 -25.04
CA GLY A 4 9.00 8.55 -25.93
C GLY A 4 7.99 7.73 -25.14
N LEU A 5 6.74 7.69 -25.59
CA LEU A 5 5.61 7.00 -24.96
C LEU A 5 5.90 5.52 -24.65
N GLY A 6 6.85 4.88 -25.34
CA GLY A 6 7.35 3.53 -25.05
C GLY A 6 8.05 3.36 -23.71
N ASP A 7 8.63 4.42 -23.12
CA ASP A 7 9.38 4.34 -21.86
C ASP A 7 8.45 4.30 -20.64
N VAL A 8 7.26 4.90 -20.70
CA VAL A 8 6.27 4.87 -19.61
C VAL A 8 5.70 3.47 -19.44
N TYR A 9 5.42 2.79 -20.54
CA TYR A 9 4.92 1.41 -20.53
C TYR A 9 5.95 0.42 -19.96
N LYS A 10 7.19 0.52 -20.41
CA LYS A 10 8.28 -0.39 -19.98
C LYS A 10 8.67 -0.26 -18.51
N ARG A 11 8.27 0.84 -17.83
CA ARG A 11 8.60 1.05 -16.41
C ARG A 11 7.58 0.49 -15.42
N GLN A 12 6.40 0.07 -15.90
CA GLN A 12 5.37 -0.45 -15.00
C GLN A 12 5.64 -1.94 -14.72
N ASP A 13 6.11 -2.25 -13.54
CA ASP A 13 6.39 -3.63 -13.09
C ASP A 13 5.59 -4.03 -11.84
N TYR A 14 4.72 -3.11 -11.36
CA TYR A 14 4.07 -3.26 -10.06
C TYR A 14 2.58 -2.87 -10.11
N ALA A 15 1.70 -3.80 -9.74
CA ALA A 15 0.27 -3.56 -9.59
C ALA A 15 -0.17 -3.61 -8.12
N ARG A 16 -1.02 -2.64 -7.72
CA ARG A 16 -1.75 -2.68 -6.44
C ARG A 16 -3.17 -3.13 -6.74
N ILE A 17 -3.62 -4.17 -6.06
CA ILE A 17 -4.90 -4.83 -6.28
C ILE A 17 -5.76 -4.61 -5.04
N SER A 18 -6.79 -3.79 -5.14
CA SER A 18 -7.84 -3.68 -4.12
C SER A 18 -8.82 -4.84 -4.33
N ILE A 19 -8.91 -5.74 -3.35
CA ILE A 19 -9.80 -6.90 -3.45
C ILE A 19 -11.18 -6.66 -2.80
N THR A 20 -11.34 -5.58 -2.04
CA THR A 20 -12.58 -5.20 -1.36
C THR A 20 -12.54 -3.73 -0.97
N ASP A 21 -13.71 -3.11 -0.88
CA ASP A 21 -13.93 -1.78 -0.29
C ASP A 21 -14.21 -1.85 1.22
N ARG A 22 -14.52 -3.05 1.74
CA ARG A 22 -14.87 -3.25 3.15
C ARG A 22 -13.66 -3.17 4.06
N CYS A 23 -13.84 -2.52 5.21
CA CYS A 23 -12.84 -2.44 6.26
C CYS A 23 -13.53 -2.62 7.62
N ASN A 24 -12.81 -3.23 8.56
CA ASN A 24 -13.25 -3.40 9.95
C ASN A 24 -12.80 -2.25 10.87
N LEU A 25 -12.18 -1.20 10.31
CA LEU A 25 -11.81 0.02 11.00
C LEU A 25 -12.43 1.25 10.31
N TYR A 26 -12.55 2.35 11.07
CA TYR A 26 -13.12 3.62 10.64
C TYR A 26 -12.11 4.77 10.84
N CYS A 27 -10.91 4.59 10.27
CA CYS A 27 -9.84 5.58 10.43
C CYS A 27 -10.28 6.96 9.93
N THR A 28 -10.11 7.97 10.76
CA THR A 28 -10.63 9.34 10.58
C THR A 28 -10.19 10.02 9.29
N TYR A 29 -9.00 9.69 8.80
CA TYR A 29 -8.47 10.24 7.55
C TYR A 29 -8.79 9.38 6.31
N CYS A 30 -9.20 8.11 6.50
CA CYS A 30 -9.44 7.17 5.40
C CYS A 30 -10.93 6.96 5.13
N ARG A 31 -11.70 6.64 6.15
CA ARG A 31 -13.14 6.34 6.09
C ARG A 31 -13.87 6.96 7.27
N PRO A 32 -14.00 8.28 7.32
CA PRO A 32 -14.62 8.98 8.45
C PRO A 32 -16.14 8.77 8.55
N ASP A 33 -16.81 8.48 7.43
CA ASP A 33 -18.26 8.37 7.33
C ASP A 33 -18.68 6.92 7.07
N HIS A 34 -19.89 6.56 7.56
CA HIS A 34 -20.53 5.27 7.29
C HIS A 34 -21.14 5.26 5.87
N GLU A 35 -20.28 5.28 4.86
CA GLU A 35 -20.75 5.20 3.47
C GLU A 35 -21.28 3.82 3.13
N GLU A 36 -22.23 3.78 2.18
CA GLU A 36 -22.78 2.53 1.67
C GLU A 36 -21.68 1.66 1.06
N MET A 37 -21.70 0.39 1.44
CA MET A 37 -20.78 -0.60 0.91
C MET A 37 -21.27 -1.09 -0.45
N LEU A 38 -20.34 -1.39 -1.34
CA LEU A 38 -20.63 -2.02 -2.62
C LEU A 38 -21.34 -3.37 -2.40
N SER A 39 -22.27 -3.70 -3.28
CA SER A 39 -22.87 -5.03 -3.30
C SER A 39 -21.85 -6.09 -3.70
N HIS A 40 -22.05 -7.33 -3.28
CA HIS A 40 -21.17 -8.44 -3.67
C HIS A 40 -21.08 -8.62 -5.20
N GLY A 41 -22.16 -8.31 -5.92
CA GLY A 41 -22.19 -8.38 -7.37
C GLY A 41 -21.34 -7.35 -8.09
N GLU A 42 -21.00 -6.25 -7.44
CA GLU A 42 -20.16 -5.19 -8.02
C GLU A 42 -18.67 -5.48 -7.87
N ILE A 43 -18.28 -6.23 -6.84
CA ILE A 43 -16.89 -6.54 -6.56
C ILE A 43 -16.41 -7.65 -7.49
N LEU A 44 -15.18 -7.55 -8.02
CA LEU A 44 -14.54 -8.60 -8.81
C LEU A 44 -14.37 -9.88 -7.99
N ARG A 45 -14.64 -11.03 -8.60
CA ARG A 45 -14.34 -12.34 -8.03
C ARG A 45 -12.85 -12.59 -8.05
N TYR A 46 -12.35 -13.49 -7.22
CA TYR A 46 -10.92 -13.83 -7.19
C TYR A 46 -10.41 -14.37 -8.51
N GLU A 47 -11.23 -15.16 -9.21
CA GLU A 47 -10.91 -15.71 -10.54
C GLU A 47 -10.76 -14.60 -11.59
N GLU A 48 -11.62 -13.56 -11.51
CA GLU A 48 -11.54 -12.38 -12.37
C GLU A 48 -10.24 -11.60 -12.11
N ILE A 49 -9.86 -11.44 -10.84
CA ILE A 49 -8.61 -10.77 -10.45
C ILE A 49 -7.39 -11.59 -10.88
N LEU A 50 -7.39 -12.91 -10.69
CA LEU A 50 -6.30 -13.79 -11.12
C LEU A 50 -6.12 -13.73 -12.64
N ARG A 51 -7.22 -13.71 -13.41
CA ARG A 51 -7.19 -13.54 -14.86
C ARG A 51 -6.50 -12.22 -15.25
N VAL A 52 -6.85 -11.10 -14.59
CA VAL A 52 -6.19 -9.81 -14.82
C VAL A 52 -4.71 -9.88 -14.46
N CYS A 53 -4.35 -10.46 -13.30
CA CYS A 53 -2.95 -10.57 -12.88
C CYS A 53 -2.13 -11.40 -13.88
N LYS A 54 -2.67 -12.52 -14.39
CA LYS A 54 -2.05 -13.34 -15.45
C LYS A 54 -1.82 -12.54 -16.73
N ILE A 55 -2.77 -11.72 -17.16
CA ILE A 55 -2.60 -10.85 -18.33
C ILE A 55 -1.52 -9.79 -18.04
N LEU A 56 -1.50 -9.21 -16.84
CA LEU A 56 -0.52 -8.20 -16.45
C LEU A 56 0.92 -8.76 -16.44
N THR A 57 1.14 -10.04 -16.10
CA THR A 57 2.49 -10.64 -16.20
C THR A 57 2.99 -10.68 -17.64
N THR A 58 2.11 -10.91 -18.62
CA THR A 58 2.48 -10.85 -20.05
C THR A 58 2.84 -9.44 -20.53
N LEU A 59 2.54 -8.42 -19.72
CA LEU A 59 2.89 -7.02 -19.95
C LEU A 59 4.12 -6.57 -19.15
N GLY A 60 4.80 -7.50 -18.43
CA GLY A 60 5.98 -7.22 -17.62
C GLY A 60 5.68 -6.73 -16.21
N ILE A 61 4.43 -6.79 -15.75
CA ILE A 61 4.03 -6.47 -14.37
C ILE A 61 4.04 -7.75 -13.56
N ASP A 62 5.10 -7.97 -12.81
CA ASP A 62 5.39 -9.20 -12.09
C ASP A 62 5.29 -9.08 -10.56
N LYS A 63 5.00 -7.87 -10.05
CA LYS A 63 4.92 -7.58 -8.61
C LYS A 63 3.50 -7.13 -8.27
N PHE A 64 2.91 -7.80 -7.30
CA PHE A 64 1.54 -7.54 -6.87
C PHE A 64 1.47 -7.18 -5.39
N LYS A 65 0.68 -6.16 -5.07
CA LYS A 65 0.33 -5.83 -3.68
C LYS A 65 -1.16 -5.97 -3.49
N ILE A 66 -1.53 -6.88 -2.63
CA ILE A 66 -2.91 -7.09 -2.24
C ILE A 66 -3.26 -6.10 -1.14
N THR A 67 -4.39 -5.42 -1.34
CA THR A 67 -4.91 -4.37 -0.46
C THR A 67 -6.43 -4.31 -0.61
N GLY A 68 -7.07 -3.26 -0.14
CA GLY A 68 -8.52 -3.05 -0.20
C GLY A 68 -8.90 -1.91 0.71
N GLY A 69 -10.08 -1.97 1.29
CA GLY A 69 -10.30 -1.43 2.62
C GLY A 69 -9.41 -2.20 3.59
N GLU A 70 -9.86 -3.38 4.05
CA GLU A 70 -9.00 -4.35 4.73
C GLU A 70 -9.10 -5.71 4.00
N PRO A 71 -8.03 -6.20 3.37
CA PRO A 71 -8.10 -7.41 2.55
C PRO A 71 -8.44 -8.68 3.34
N LEU A 72 -8.05 -8.76 4.61
CA LEU A 72 -8.34 -9.92 5.46
C LEU A 72 -9.80 -10.02 5.93
N VAL A 73 -10.62 -8.99 5.69
CA VAL A 73 -12.09 -9.07 5.86
C VAL A 73 -12.71 -9.97 4.79
N ARG A 74 -12.11 -10.01 3.60
CA ARG A 74 -12.61 -10.83 2.51
C ARG A 74 -12.18 -12.29 2.70
N LYS A 75 -13.16 -13.17 2.92
CA LYS A 75 -12.94 -14.62 3.09
C LYS A 75 -12.14 -15.19 1.92
N GLY A 76 -11.15 -16.05 2.21
CA GLY A 76 -10.31 -16.69 1.19
C GLY A 76 -9.13 -15.83 0.71
N CYS A 77 -8.83 -14.70 1.34
CA CYS A 77 -7.70 -13.83 0.96
C CYS A 77 -6.36 -14.58 0.94
N SER A 78 -6.07 -15.41 1.95
CA SER A 78 -4.82 -16.19 2.02
C SER A 78 -4.73 -17.24 0.90
N ASP A 79 -5.86 -17.87 0.55
CA ASP A 79 -5.92 -18.84 -0.55
C ASP A 79 -5.74 -18.15 -1.89
N PHE A 80 -6.36 -16.99 -2.08
CA PHE A 80 -6.14 -16.15 -3.26
C PHE A 80 -4.66 -15.75 -3.41
N ILE A 81 -3.98 -15.35 -2.33
CA ILE A 81 -2.54 -15.03 -2.36
C ILE A 81 -1.72 -16.27 -2.77
N ARG A 82 -2.07 -17.45 -2.25
CA ARG A 82 -1.42 -18.71 -2.63
C ARG A 82 -1.56 -19.00 -4.14
N GLU A 83 -2.76 -18.86 -4.68
CA GLU A 83 -3.00 -19.08 -6.13
C GLU A 83 -2.30 -18.02 -6.99
N LEU A 84 -2.30 -16.77 -6.54
CA LEU A 84 -1.57 -15.71 -7.24
C LEU A 84 -0.04 -15.98 -7.26
N LYS A 85 0.53 -16.48 -6.16
CA LYS A 85 1.96 -16.85 -6.09
C LYS A 85 2.33 -18.00 -7.03
N LYS A 86 1.39 -18.90 -7.35
CA LYS A 86 1.58 -19.99 -8.30
C LYS A 86 1.40 -19.56 -9.76
N THR A 87 0.89 -18.36 -10.01
CA THR A 87 0.65 -17.87 -11.37
C THR A 87 1.98 -17.59 -12.07
N ASP A 88 2.15 -18.12 -13.27
CA ASP A 88 3.35 -17.92 -14.09
C ASP A 88 3.65 -16.45 -14.33
N GLY A 89 4.91 -16.06 -14.17
CA GLY A 89 5.37 -14.69 -14.31
C GLY A 89 5.15 -13.80 -13.06
N VAL A 90 4.54 -14.32 -11.99
CA VAL A 90 4.42 -13.59 -10.72
C VAL A 90 5.70 -13.78 -9.91
N ASN A 91 6.44 -12.70 -9.69
CA ASN A 91 7.69 -12.69 -8.92
C ASN A 91 7.42 -12.40 -7.44
N LYS A 92 6.67 -11.33 -7.13
CA LYS A 92 6.43 -10.91 -5.74
C LYS A 92 4.96 -10.63 -5.46
N VAL A 93 4.48 -11.16 -4.33
CA VAL A 93 3.16 -10.86 -3.78
C VAL A 93 3.31 -10.33 -2.36
N THR A 94 2.83 -9.12 -2.10
CA THR A 94 2.85 -8.50 -0.77
C THR A 94 1.44 -8.14 -0.33
N LEU A 95 1.22 -8.08 0.98
CA LEU A 95 -0.06 -7.69 1.59
C LEU A 95 0.06 -6.35 2.31
N THR A 96 -0.99 -5.53 2.28
CA THR A 96 -1.16 -4.38 3.19
C THR A 96 -2.39 -4.62 4.04
N THR A 97 -2.29 -4.52 5.36
CA THR A 97 -3.35 -4.84 6.32
C THR A 97 -3.26 -3.93 7.56
N ASN A 98 -4.38 -3.71 8.22
CA ASN A 98 -4.44 -3.10 9.56
C ASN A 98 -4.08 -4.10 10.68
N ALA A 99 -3.84 -5.36 10.35
CA ALA A 99 -3.40 -6.45 11.20
C ALA A 99 -4.39 -6.96 12.28
N ILE A 100 -5.59 -6.38 12.41
CA ILE A 100 -6.59 -6.86 13.40
C ILE A 100 -6.95 -8.33 13.16
N LEU A 101 -7.12 -8.74 11.91
CA LEU A 101 -7.45 -10.12 11.56
C LEU A 101 -6.24 -11.00 11.26
N LEU A 102 -5.03 -10.41 11.21
CA LEU A 102 -3.82 -11.07 10.73
C LEU A 102 -3.46 -12.34 11.53
N SER A 103 -3.71 -12.37 12.84
CA SER A 103 -3.34 -13.52 13.68
C SER A 103 -4.01 -14.83 13.24
N LYS A 104 -5.20 -14.76 12.63
CA LYS A 104 -5.95 -15.93 12.13
C LYS A 104 -5.38 -16.48 10.82
N ASP A 105 -4.76 -15.61 10.02
CA ASP A 105 -4.26 -15.94 8.69
C ASP A 105 -2.72 -15.98 8.62
N LEU A 106 -2.01 -15.68 9.71
CA LEU A 106 -0.56 -15.51 9.73
C LEU A 106 0.19 -16.75 9.20
N VAL A 107 -0.16 -17.94 9.68
CA VAL A 107 0.46 -19.20 9.25
C VAL A 107 0.11 -19.48 7.79
N LYS A 108 -1.15 -19.33 7.40
CA LYS A 108 -1.61 -19.54 6.02
C LYS A 108 -0.92 -18.61 5.03
N LEU A 109 -0.67 -17.35 5.42
CA LEU A 109 0.06 -16.38 4.60
C LEU A 109 1.54 -16.73 4.46
N ALA A 110 2.17 -17.23 5.54
CA ALA A 110 3.54 -17.73 5.49
C ALA A 110 3.64 -18.93 4.54
N GLU A 111 2.75 -19.93 4.69
CA GLU A 111 2.67 -21.10 3.81
C GLU A 111 2.32 -20.75 2.35
N ALA A 112 1.53 -19.70 2.13
CA ALA A 112 1.24 -19.18 0.81
C ALA A 112 2.45 -18.51 0.13
N GLY A 113 3.54 -18.29 0.88
CA GLY A 113 4.76 -17.68 0.36
C GLY A 113 4.64 -16.18 0.13
N VAL A 114 3.88 -15.45 0.97
CA VAL A 114 3.82 -13.99 0.89
C VAL A 114 5.20 -13.37 1.09
N ASP A 115 5.64 -12.50 0.17
CA ASP A 115 7.00 -11.93 0.19
C ASP A 115 7.18 -10.80 1.21
N GLY A 116 6.09 -10.32 1.79
CA GLY A 116 6.13 -9.34 2.85
C GLY A 116 4.76 -8.76 3.18
N ILE A 117 4.60 -8.35 4.43
CA ILE A 117 3.37 -7.77 4.95
C ILE A 117 3.64 -6.34 5.39
N ASN A 118 2.84 -5.41 4.89
CA ASN A 118 2.86 -4.02 5.34
C ASN A 118 1.71 -3.83 6.31
N ILE A 119 2.02 -3.41 7.52
CA ILE A 119 1.03 -3.18 8.58
C ILE A 119 0.83 -1.68 8.73
N SER A 120 -0.41 -1.24 8.64
CA SER A 120 -0.78 0.16 8.89
C SER A 120 -0.94 0.36 10.40
N LEU A 121 -0.06 1.19 10.99
CA LEU A 121 -0.07 1.51 12.41
C LEU A 121 0.49 2.92 12.61
N ASP A 122 -0.37 3.92 12.77
CA ASP A 122 0.06 5.32 12.81
C ASP A 122 0.54 5.78 14.19
N PHE A 123 0.18 5.08 15.26
CA PHE A 123 0.56 5.40 16.63
C PHE A 123 0.93 4.15 17.43
N MET A 124 2.03 4.21 18.17
CA MET A 124 2.40 3.22 19.20
C MET A 124 1.90 3.67 20.58
N ASP A 125 0.60 3.99 20.62
CA ASP A 125 -0.12 4.46 21.79
C ASP A 125 -1.57 3.97 21.72
N GLN A 126 -2.08 3.32 22.77
CA GLN A 126 -3.40 2.70 22.77
C GLN A 126 -4.54 3.71 22.58
N GLU A 127 -4.47 4.85 23.29
CA GLU A 127 -5.54 5.85 23.23
C GLU A 127 -5.55 6.58 21.88
N LYS A 128 -4.37 6.97 21.38
CA LYS A 128 -4.25 7.57 20.05
C LYS A 128 -4.68 6.60 18.95
N TYR A 129 -4.26 5.33 19.03
CA TYR A 129 -4.67 4.28 18.09
C TYR A 129 -6.21 4.15 18.06
N LYS A 130 -6.83 4.02 19.25
CA LYS A 130 -8.28 3.91 19.39
C LYS A 130 -9.01 5.14 18.82
N LYS A 131 -8.50 6.34 19.14
CA LYS A 131 -9.07 7.60 18.64
C LYS A 131 -9.05 7.70 17.11
N ILE A 132 -7.94 7.28 16.48
CA ILE A 132 -7.77 7.37 15.02
C ILE A 132 -8.56 6.29 14.28
N THR A 133 -8.53 5.05 14.78
CA THR A 133 -9.09 3.88 14.09
C THR A 133 -10.55 3.60 14.44
N GLY A 134 -11.05 4.19 15.51
CA GLY A 134 -12.37 3.87 16.09
C GLY A 134 -12.45 2.51 16.78
N PHE A 135 -11.29 1.83 17.01
CA PHE A 135 -11.26 0.47 17.54
C PHE A 135 -10.13 0.27 18.57
N ASP A 136 -10.41 -0.41 19.69
CA ASP A 136 -9.44 -0.72 20.73
C ASP A 136 -8.69 -2.02 20.41
N GLY A 137 -7.80 -1.99 19.42
CA GLY A 137 -7.06 -3.16 18.91
C GLY A 137 -5.55 -3.06 19.01
N TYR A 138 -5.00 -2.01 19.63
CA TYR A 138 -3.56 -1.76 19.66
C TYR A 138 -2.74 -2.95 20.16
N LYS A 139 -3.09 -3.52 21.32
CA LYS A 139 -2.36 -4.67 21.91
C LYS A 139 -2.38 -5.90 21.00
N GLN A 140 -3.49 -6.11 20.29
CA GLN A 140 -3.64 -7.20 19.31
C GLN A 140 -2.71 -7.00 18.11
N VAL A 141 -2.62 -5.77 17.61
CA VAL A 141 -1.74 -5.44 16.48
C VAL A 141 -0.26 -5.63 16.87
N ILE A 142 0.18 -5.10 18.01
CA ILE A 142 1.57 -5.29 18.49
C ILE A 142 1.88 -6.78 18.70
N SER A 143 0.98 -7.52 19.32
CA SER A 143 1.17 -8.97 19.53
C SER A 143 1.38 -9.72 18.22
N VAL A 144 0.57 -9.43 17.18
CA VAL A 144 0.71 -10.13 15.90
C VAL A 144 1.94 -9.67 15.11
N ILE A 145 2.36 -8.40 15.23
CA ILE A 145 3.62 -7.93 14.66
C ILE A 145 4.79 -8.73 15.23
N ASN A 146 4.87 -8.86 16.55
CA ASN A 146 5.94 -9.61 17.21
C ASN A 146 5.94 -11.09 16.78
N LYS A 147 4.77 -11.74 16.71
CA LYS A 147 4.64 -13.11 16.20
C LYS A 147 5.14 -13.22 14.75
N ALA A 148 4.75 -12.30 13.89
CA ALA A 148 5.13 -12.31 12.48
C ALA A 148 6.65 -12.14 12.28
N VAL A 149 7.28 -11.25 13.05
CA VAL A 149 8.74 -11.06 13.06
C VAL A 149 9.45 -12.32 13.56
N ASN A 150 8.96 -12.95 14.64
CA ASN A 150 9.57 -14.14 15.22
C ASN A 150 9.53 -15.37 14.29
N ILE A 151 8.51 -15.49 13.43
CA ILE A 151 8.46 -16.57 12.42
C ILE A 151 9.17 -16.18 11.11
N GLY A 152 9.91 -15.07 11.09
CA GLY A 152 10.76 -14.67 9.97
C GLY A 152 10.05 -13.98 8.80
N LEU A 153 8.80 -13.55 8.96
CA LEU A 153 8.11 -12.79 7.92
C LEU A 153 8.71 -11.38 7.74
N ASN A 154 8.78 -10.94 6.51
CA ASN A 154 9.25 -9.60 6.18
C ASN A 154 8.15 -8.57 6.49
N ILE A 155 8.22 -7.96 7.68
CA ILE A 155 7.23 -7.00 8.16
C ILE A 155 7.71 -5.57 7.95
N LYS A 156 6.81 -4.71 7.48
CA LYS A 156 7.00 -3.27 7.42
C LYS A 156 5.82 -2.58 8.10
N ILE A 157 6.09 -1.62 8.96
CA ILE A 157 5.07 -0.75 9.53
C ILE A 157 4.97 0.52 8.68
N ASN A 158 3.76 0.86 8.24
CA ASN A 158 3.44 2.14 7.60
C ASN A 158 2.86 3.07 8.64
N VAL A 159 3.43 4.25 8.75
CA VAL A 159 3.01 5.33 9.65
C VAL A 159 2.67 6.53 8.78
N VAL A 160 1.42 6.91 8.70
CA VAL A 160 1.00 8.15 8.03
C VAL A 160 1.23 9.31 8.99
N LEU A 161 2.02 10.29 8.55
CA LEU A 161 2.27 11.52 9.31
C LEU A 161 1.05 12.42 9.16
N THR A 162 0.21 12.45 10.20
CA THR A 162 -1.00 13.27 10.28
C THR A 162 -0.75 14.55 11.07
N GLU A 163 -1.70 15.46 11.09
CA GLU A 163 -1.66 16.68 11.93
C GLU A 163 -1.53 16.40 13.43
N TRP A 164 -1.86 15.19 13.87
CA TRP A 164 -1.77 14.78 15.29
C TRP A 164 -0.46 14.07 15.64
N THR A 165 0.40 13.82 14.65
CA THR A 165 1.69 13.14 14.86
C THR A 165 2.67 14.07 15.55
N THR A 166 3.21 13.68 16.70
CA THR A 166 4.21 14.41 17.48
C THR A 166 5.58 13.74 17.41
N MET A 167 6.63 14.46 17.82
CA MET A 167 7.96 13.84 17.95
C MET A 167 8.01 12.73 19.00
N GLU A 168 7.19 12.79 20.04
CA GLU A 168 7.06 11.70 21.03
C GLU A 168 6.51 10.42 20.37
N ASP A 169 5.53 10.56 19.46
CA ASP A 169 5.01 9.41 18.69
C ASP A 169 6.09 8.81 17.81
N ILE A 170 6.86 9.65 17.13
CA ILE A 170 8.00 9.19 16.31
C ILE A 170 9.01 8.43 17.17
N GLN A 171 9.34 8.96 18.35
CA GLN A 171 10.30 8.33 19.26
C GLN A 171 9.88 6.92 19.68
N LYS A 172 8.61 6.70 19.98
CA LYS A 172 8.09 5.35 20.30
C LYS A 172 8.35 4.33 19.16
N PHE A 173 8.23 4.74 17.91
CA PHE A 173 8.58 3.90 16.76
C PHE A 173 10.09 3.68 16.65
N ILE A 174 10.89 4.71 16.89
CA ILE A 174 12.36 4.60 16.87
C ILE A 174 12.84 3.64 17.97
N ASP A 175 12.33 3.78 19.19
CA ASP A 175 12.68 2.90 20.30
C ASP A 175 12.30 1.44 20.02
N TYR A 176 11.11 1.21 19.46
CA TYR A 176 10.69 -0.13 19.07
C TYR A 176 11.61 -0.77 18.01
N MET A 177 12.10 0.03 17.07
CA MET A 177 12.97 -0.41 15.97
C MET A 177 14.38 -0.78 16.48
N LYS A 178 14.81 -0.27 17.64
CA LYS A 178 16.12 -0.54 18.20
C LYS A 178 16.36 -2.04 18.39
N ASP A 179 15.38 -2.74 18.93
CA ASP A 179 15.48 -4.16 19.28
C ASP A 179 14.81 -5.12 18.27
N HIS A 180 14.04 -4.58 17.34
CA HIS A 180 13.29 -5.36 16.37
C HIS A 180 13.85 -5.18 14.96
N LYS A 181 14.12 -6.29 14.26
CA LYS A 181 14.50 -6.28 12.84
C LYS A 181 13.27 -6.00 11.96
N ILE A 182 12.83 -4.76 11.95
CA ILE A 182 11.63 -4.30 11.27
C ILE A 182 11.92 -3.03 10.48
N CYS A 183 11.16 -2.79 9.41
CA CYS A 183 11.24 -1.54 8.68
C CYS A 183 10.03 -0.67 9.00
N ILE A 184 10.24 0.54 9.53
CA ILE A 184 9.20 1.53 9.78
C ILE A 184 9.27 2.59 8.69
N ARG A 185 8.13 2.83 8.02
CA ARG A 185 8.04 3.81 6.93
C ARG A 185 7.12 4.95 7.31
N PHE A 186 7.68 6.14 7.42
CA PHE A 186 6.95 7.38 7.58
C PHE A 186 6.48 7.87 6.21
N ILE A 187 5.20 8.16 6.10
CA ILE A 187 4.52 8.48 4.85
C ILE A 187 3.86 9.83 4.99
N GLU A 188 4.20 10.77 4.12
CA GLU A 188 3.47 12.04 4.03
C GLU A 188 2.00 11.78 3.70
N GLN A 189 1.12 12.41 4.46
CA GLN A 189 -0.31 12.35 4.20
C GLN A 189 -0.63 13.07 2.89
N MET A 190 -1.27 12.35 1.97
CA MET A 190 -1.70 12.89 0.68
C MET A 190 -3.12 13.45 0.78
N PRO A 191 -3.43 14.58 0.13
CA PRO A 191 -4.77 15.18 0.12
C PRO A 191 -5.72 14.36 -0.77
N LEU A 192 -6.35 13.35 -0.17
CA LEU A 192 -7.34 12.47 -0.78
C LEU A 192 -8.72 12.70 -0.16
N GLY A 193 -9.79 12.48 -0.96
CA GLY A 193 -11.16 12.65 -0.49
C GLY A 193 -11.53 14.12 -0.24
N ASN A 194 -11.06 15.04 -1.06
CA ASN A 194 -11.30 16.51 -0.97
C ASN A 194 -10.86 17.15 0.36
N LYS A 195 -9.99 16.49 1.12
CA LYS A 195 -9.46 17.03 2.38
C LYS A 195 -8.15 17.76 2.14
N LYS A 196 -8.05 18.98 2.67
CA LYS A 196 -6.74 19.62 2.85
C LYS A 196 -6.00 18.85 3.93
N THR A 197 -4.74 18.50 3.69
CA THR A 197 -3.90 17.86 4.68
C THR A 197 -2.95 18.88 5.28
N THR A 198 -2.85 18.87 6.60
CA THR A 198 -1.82 19.62 7.33
C THR A 198 -0.76 18.61 7.76
N ILE A 199 0.46 18.78 7.28
CA ILE A 199 1.58 17.92 7.69
C ILE A 199 2.15 18.51 8.96
N ALA A 200 2.07 17.77 10.08
CA ALA A 200 2.63 18.23 11.36
C ALA A 200 4.15 18.16 11.37
N LEU A 201 4.74 17.13 10.74
CA LEU A 201 6.18 16.86 10.77
C LEU A 201 6.68 16.42 9.40
N THR A 202 7.70 17.10 8.90
CA THR A 202 8.42 16.70 7.69
C THR A 202 9.57 15.74 8.02
N ARG A 203 10.06 15.01 7.02
CA ARG A 203 11.28 14.19 7.15
C ARG A 203 12.46 14.99 7.72
N ASN A 204 12.65 16.21 7.25
CA ASN A 204 13.80 17.03 7.66
C ASN A 204 13.73 17.40 9.14
N GLU A 205 12.55 17.76 9.65
CA GLU A 205 12.32 18.06 11.07
C GLU A 205 12.53 16.83 11.95
N ILE A 206 11.95 15.68 11.55
CA ILE A 206 12.14 14.41 12.26
C ILE A 206 13.63 14.05 12.31
N ARG A 207 14.32 14.08 11.16
CA ARG A 207 15.75 13.74 11.10
C ARG A 207 16.62 14.70 11.91
N LYS A 208 16.30 16.00 11.88
CA LYS A 208 17.02 16.99 12.69
C LYS A 208 16.90 16.68 14.17
N ASN A 209 15.68 16.50 14.67
CA ASN A 209 15.42 16.19 16.08
C ASN A 209 16.13 14.90 16.53
N LEU A 210 16.07 13.82 15.73
CA LEU A 210 16.74 12.56 16.06
C LEU A 210 18.27 12.69 16.02
N LYS A 211 18.83 13.51 15.12
CA LYS A 211 20.27 13.82 15.10
C LYS A 211 20.69 14.61 16.34
N ASP A 212 19.89 15.57 16.77
CA ASP A 212 20.15 16.36 17.97
C ASP A 212 20.16 15.47 19.24
N GLN A 213 19.47 14.33 19.19
CA GLN A 213 19.52 13.27 20.21
C GLN A 213 20.71 12.29 20.03
N GLY A 214 21.61 12.53 19.08
CA GLY A 214 22.79 11.71 18.84
C GLY A 214 22.59 10.52 17.89
N ILE A 215 21.41 10.37 17.26
CA ILE A 215 21.15 9.28 16.31
C ILE A 215 21.88 9.54 14.99
N ARG A 216 22.72 8.59 14.56
CA ARG A 216 23.46 8.66 13.30
C ARG A 216 22.76 7.86 12.22
N PHE A 217 22.47 8.51 11.07
CA PHE A 217 21.83 7.91 9.91
C PHE A 217 22.86 7.54 8.86
N HIS A 218 22.71 6.34 8.30
CA HIS A 218 23.48 5.86 7.16
C HIS A 218 22.56 5.56 5.99
N LYS A 219 22.90 6.09 4.81
CA LYS A 219 22.19 5.73 3.59
C LYS A 219 22.38 4.24 3.30
N THR A 220 21.36 3.59 2.82
CA THR A 220 21.42 2.20 2.39
C THR A 220 20.85 2.04 0.99
N GLU A 221 21.50 1.22 0.18
CA GLU A 221 21.00 0.80 -1.13
C GLU A 221 20.01 -0.37 -1.02
N GLN A 222 19.88 -0.95 0.18
CA GLN A 222 18.96 -2.06 0.42
C GLN A 222 17.52 -1.61 0.20
N ARG A 223 16.90 -2.16 -0.83
CA ARG A 223 15.49 -1.93 -1.13
C ARG A 223 14.62 -2.95 -0.45
N MET A 224 13.80 -2.51 0.52
CA MET A 224 12.88 -3.39 1.26
C MET A 224 11.54 -3.63 0.53
N GLY A 225 11.38 -3.18 -0.69
CA GLY A 225 10.15 -3.34 -1.45
C GLY A 225 10.18 -2.67 -2.81
N ASN A 226 9.03 -2.71 -3.50
CA ASN A 226 8.88 -2.20 -4.88
C ASN A 226 8.34 -0.76 -4.93
N GLY A 227 8.19 -0.11 -3.76
CA GLY A 227 7.64 1.25 -3.64
C GLY A 227 8.73 2.33 -3.68
N PRO A 228 8.32 3.62 -3.56
CA PRO A 228 9.20 4.77 -3.70
C PRO A 228 9.98 5.12 -2.43
N ALA A 229 9.89 4.32 -1.37
CA ALA A 229 10.54 4.64 -0.11
C ALA A 229 12.05 4.72 -0.24
N VAL A 230 12.62 5.78 0.32
CA VAL A 230 14.07 5.93 0.53
C VAL A 230 14.39 5.41 1.92
N TYR A 231 15.40 4.53 2.01
CA TYR A 231 15.72 3.84 3.27
C TYR A 231 17.02 4.34 3.88
N GLU A 232 17.06 4.33 5.21
CA GLU A 232 18.23 4.66 6.02
C GLU A 232 18.33 3.67 7.19
N THR A 233 19.54 3.29 7.55
CA THR A 233 19.86 2.57 8.79
C THR A 233 20.30 3.54 9.84
N MET A 234 20.25 3.12 11.11
CA MET A 234 20.72 3.90 12.24
C MET A 234 21.71 3.08 13.05
N GLU A 235 22.79 3.73 13.49
CA GLU A 235 23.82 3.09 14.28
C GLU A 235 23.27 2.52 15.59
N GLY A 236 23.50 1.22 15.85
CA GLY A 236 22.99 0.54 17.04
C GLY A 236 21.53 0.05 16.95
N TYR A 237 20.87 0.18 15.79
CA TYR A 237 19.49 -0.26 15.59
C TYR A 237 19.42 -1.52 14.72
N LYS A 238 18.56 -2.48 15.11
CA LYS A 238 18.32 -3.69 14.31
C LYS A 238 17.40 -3.45 13.12
N GLY A 239 16.51 -2.47 13.23
CA GLY A 239 15.57 -2.08 12.20
C GLY A 239 16.10 -0.98 11.27
N MET A 240 15.26 -0.57 10.32
CA MET A 240 15.56 0.53 9.41
C MET A 240 14.37 1.45 9.24
N ILE A 241 14.65 2.71 8.89
CA ILE A 241 13.65 3.71 8.61
C ILE A 241 13.47 3.87 7.10
N GLY A 242 12.23 4.11 6.66
CA GLY A 242 11.89 4.42 5.29
C GLY A 242 11.09 5.72 5.20
N TRP A 243 11.31 6.50 4.15
CA TRP A 243 10.63 7.76 3.90
C TRP A 243 9.84 7.69 2.62
N ILE A 244 8.57 8.08 2.64
CA ILE A 244 7.71 8.21 1.46
C ILE A 244 7.19 9.65 1.44
N GLU A 245 7.88 10.48 0.69
CA GLU A 245 7.61 11.91 0.54
C GLU A 245 6.83 12.15 -0.74
N ALA A 246 5.49 12.07 -0.69
CA ALA A 246 4.64 12.18 -1.86
C ALA A 246 4.47 13.64 -2.35
N LEU A 247 4.59 14.61 -1.45
CA LEU A 247 4.42 16.03 -1.73
C LEU A 247 5.76 16.74 -1.89
N HIS A 248 6.65 16.60 -0.89
CA HIS A 248 7.94 17.32 -0.87
C HIS A 248 9.04 16.61 -1.68
N GLY A 249 8.99 15.29 -1.82
CA GLY A 249 9.99 14.49 -2.53
C GLY A 249 9.42 13.74 -3.73
N LYS A 250 8.71 14.42 -4.63
CA LYS A 250 8.00 13.84 -5.77
C LYS A 250 8.77 12.69 -6.45
N PHE A 251 8.21 11.49 -6.39
CA PHE A 251 8.78 10.28 -6.99
C PHE A 251 8.07 9.86 -8.29
N CYS A 252 7.36 10.78 -8.95
CA CYS A 252 6.57 10.47 -10.16
C CYS A 252 7.45 9.95 -11.30
N ASP A 253 8.66 10.47 -11.45
CA ASP A 253 9.61 10.05 -12.49
C ASP A 253 10.04 8.60 -12.38
N THR A 254 10.04 8.04 -11.17
CA THR A 254 10.39 6.64 -10.89
C THR A 254 9.20 5.76 -10.57
N CYS A 255 7.97 6.30 -10.71
CA CYS A 255 6.75 5.59 -10.36
C CYS A 255 6.45 4.46 -11.36
N ASN A 256 6.52 3.22 -10.87
CA ASN A 256 6.33 1.98 -11.61
C ASN A 256 4.96 1.33 -11.38
N ARG A 257 3.96 2.06 -10.84
CA ARG A 257 2.73 1.48 -10.29
C ARG A 257 1.50 1.74 -11.13
N ILE A 258 0.65 0.71 -11.21
CA ILE A 258 -0.76 0.82 -11.59
C ILE A 258 -1.63 0.30 -10.45
N ARG A 259 -2.95 0.55 -10.53
CA ARG A 259 -3.91 0.05 -9.54
C ARG A 259 -5.11 -0.57 -10.24
N LEU A 260 -5.58 -1.69 -9.66
CA LEU A 260 -6.87 -2.29 -9.95
C LEU A 260 -7.77 -2.08 -8.72
N THR A 261 -8.92 -1.45 -8.91
CA THR A 261 -9.92 -1.27 -7.85
C THR A 261 -10.75 -2.54 -7.67
N SER A 262 -11.45 -2.67 -6.54
CA SER A 262 -12.29 -3.83 -6.25
C SER A 262 -13.44 -4.04 -7.24
N ILE A 263 -13.84 -3.00 -7.97
CA ILE A 263 -14.89 -3.03 -8.99
C ILE A 263 -14.36 -3.14 -10.43
N GLY A 264 -13.05 -3.36 -10.61
CA GLY A 264 -12.43 -3.54 -11.92
C GLY A 264 -11.91 -2.26 -12.58
N GLY A 265 -11.96 -1.13 -11.89
CA GLY A 265 -11.39 0.12 -12.38
C GLY A 265 -9.86 0.07 -12.43
N ILE A 266 -9.27 0.58 -13.49
CA ILE A 266 -7.82 0.72 -13.64
C ILE A 266 -7.40 2.17 -13.45
N LYS A 267 -6.53 2.41 -12.46
CA LYS A 267 -5.92 3.73 -12.21
C LYS A 267 -4.42 3.68 -12.49
N PRO A 268 -3.94 4.35 -13.51
CA PRO A 268 -2.50 4.44 -13.77
C PRO A 268 -1.77 5.31 -12.74
N CYS A 269 -2.48 6.21 -12.06
CA CYS A 269 -1.97 7.06 -10.98
C CYS A 269 -2.95 7.09 -9.80
N LEU A 270 -2.44 7.31 -8.59
CA LEU A 270 -3.27 7.47 -7.38
C LEU A 270 -4.16 8.70 -7.46
N TYR A 271 -3.62 9.79 -8.00
CA TYR A 271 -4.23 11.12 -8.03
C TYR A 271 -5.45 11.18 -8.97
N TYR A 272 -5.31 10.67 -10.18
CA TYR A 272 -6.35 10.77 -11.22
C TYR A 272 -7.46 9.75 -11.03
N GLU A 273 -8.60 10.01 -11.64
CA GLU A 273 -9.74 9.08 -11.68
C GLU A 273 -9.39 7.77 -12.43
N GLU A 274 -10.31 6.81 -12.43
CA GLU A 274 -10.17 5.58 -13.18
C GLU A 274 -10.09 5.88 -14.68
N ALA A 275 -9.10 5.32 -15.35
CA ALA A 275 -8.90 5.49 -16.78
C ALA A 275 -9.68 4.47 -17.63
N GLY A 276 -10.32 3.50 -16.98
CA GLY A 276 -11.16 2.48 -17.58
C GLY A 276 -11.57 1.43 -16.57
N ASN A 277 -12.54 0.58 -16.92
CA ASN A 277 -13.04 -0.49 -16.07
C ASN A 277 -13.09 -1.81 -16.84
N LEU A 278 -12.60 -2.88 -16.22
CA LEU A 278 -12.50 -4.21 -16.84
C LEU A 278 -13.66 -5.14 -16.48
N ARG A 279 -14.51 -4.81 -15.51
CA ARG A 279 -15.52 -5.72 -14.96
C ARG A 279 -16.42 -6.33 -16.04
N ASP A 280 -16.98 -5.48 -16.88
CA ASP A 280 -17.92 -5.95 -17.92
C ASP A 280 -17.21 -6.80 -18.98
N LEU A 281 -15.96 -6.47 -19.31
CA LEU A 281 -15.13 -7.29 -20.22
C LEU A 281 -14.82 -8.65 -19.60
N LEU A 282 -14.50 -8.70 -18.31
CA LEU A 282 -14.18 -9.94 -17.59
C LEU A 282 -15.40 -10.88 -17.49
N ARG A 283 -16.62 -10.32 -17.46
CA ARG A 283 -17.89 -11.07 -17.30
C ARG A 283 -18.55 -11.48 -18.61
N LYS A 284 -18.15 -10.90 -19.72
CA LYS A 284 -18.61 -11.36 -21.04
C LYS A 284 -17.85 -12.62 -21.43
N ALA A 285 -18.57 -13.72 -21.66
CA ALA A 285 -17.99 -15.04 -21.99
C ALA A 285 -17.08 -15.02 -23.23
N GLU A 286 -17.42 -14.18 -24.21
CA GLU A 286 -16.71 -14.06 -25.49
C GLU A 286 -15.46 -13.17 -25.43
N THR A 287 -15.19 -12.50 -24.30
CA THR A 287 -14.05 -11.59 -24.21
C THR A 287 -12.73 -12.37 -24.06
N SER A 288 -11.90 -12.31 -25.10
CA SER A 288 -10.57 -12.92 -25.09
C SER A 288 -9.59 -12.18 -24.18
N ASP A 289 -8.57 -12.89 -23.67
CA ASP A 289 -7.48 -12.29 -22.89
C ASP A 289 -6.72 -11.23 -23.69
N GLU A 290 -6.58 -11.41 -25.01
CA GLU A 290 -5.92 -10.45 -25.87
C GLU A 290 -6.70 -9.11 -25.96
N LYS A 291 -8.04 -9.16 -25.95
CA LYS A 291 -8.86 -7.94 -25.89
C LYS A 291 -8.66 -7.18 -24.57
N ILE A 292 -8.65 -7.90 -23.43
CA ILE A 292 -8.38 -7.28 -22.11
C ILE A 292 -6.97 -6.70 -22.07
N LYS A 293 -6.00 -7.45 -22.59
CA LYS A 293 -4.60 -7.02 -22.70
C LYS A 293 -4.45 -5.73 -23.50
N GLN A 294 -5.17 -5.61 -24.61
CA GLN A 294 -5.15 -4.40 -25.44
C GLN A 294 -5.70 -3.19 -24.67
N VAL A 295 -6.82 -3.35 -23.96
CA VAL A 295 -7.40 -2.28 -23.12
C VAL A 295 -6.42 -1.88 -22.00
N LEU A 296 -5.80 -2.86 -21.34
CA LEU A 296 -4.79 -2.58 -20.31
C LEU A 296 -3.58 -1.80 -20.87
N LYS A 297 -3.08 -2.18 -22.05
CA LYS A 297 -2.01 -1.45 -22.73
C LYS A 297 -2.37 0.01 -22.97
N GLU A 298 -3.56 0.27 -23.51
CA GLU A 298 -4.03 1.63 -23.81
C GLU A 298 -4.15 2.48 -22.56
N ILE A 299 -4.65 1.91 -21.43
CA ILE A 299 -4.76 2.62 -20.16
C ILE A 299 -3.38 2.91 -19.57
N ILE A 300 -2.48 1.91 -19.56
CA ILE A 300 -1.12 2.07 -19.02
C ILE A 300 -0.33 3.10 -19.85
N TYR A 301 -0.52 3.09 -21.15
CA TYR A 301 0.13 4.03 -22.05
C TYR A 301 -0.25 5.48 -21.79
N LYS A 302 -1.50 5.72 -21.38
CA LYS A 302 -2.02 7.06 -21.02
C LYS A 302 -1.65 7.49 -19.60
N LYS A 303 -0.74 6.78 -18.92
CA LYS A 303 -0.34 7.16 -17.56
C LYS A 303 0.22 8.58 -17.51
N PRO A 304 -0.35 9.48 -16.67
CA PRO A 304 0.14 10.83 -16.50
C PRO A 304 1.60 10.87 -16.01
N GLN A 305 2.33 11.88 -16.39
CA GLN A 305 3.73 12.06 -16.01
C GLN A 305 3.89 12.32 -14.52
N ALA A 306 3.01 13.14 -13.94
CA ALA A 306 3.04 13.53 -12.53
C ALA A 306 1.63 13.71 -11.96
N HIS A 307 1.50 13.75 -10.64
CA HIS A 307 0.31 14.23 -9.93
C HIS A 307 0.40 15.74 -9.69
N HIS A 308 -0.73 16.32 -9.26
CA HIS A 308 -0.88 17.74 -8.94
C HIS A 308 -1.51 17.95 -7.56
N PHE A 309 -1.10 17.15 -6.57
CA PHE A 309 -1.62 17.24 -5.20
C PHE A 309 -1.39 18.62 -4.56
N GLU A 310 -0.36 19.34 -4.98
CA GLU A 310 -0.06 20.70 -4.52
C GLU A 310 -1.04 21.75 -5.04
N GLU A 311 -1.71 21.48 -6.15
CA GLU A 311 -2.69 22.39 -6.76
C GLU A 311 -4.11 22.07 -6.27
N MET A 312 -4.48 20.78 -6.29
CA MET A 312 -5.80 20.31 -5.91
C MET A 312 -5.75 18.94 -5.19
N PRO A 313 -6.61 18.72 -4.19
CA PRO A 313 -6.79 17.38 -3.64
C PRO A 313 -7.45 16.45 -4.66
N SER A 314 -7.18 15.15 -4.54
CA SER A 314 -7.86 14.14 -5.36
C SER A 314 -9.21 13.75 -4.72
N ASN A 315 -10.24 13.58 -5.54
CA ASN A 315 -11.56 13.08 -5.10
C ASN A 315 -11.54 11.59 -4.72
N SER A 316 -10.44 10.88 -5.02
CA SER A 316 -10.35 9.44 -4.77
C SER A 316 -10.35 9.13 -3.27
N LYS A 317 -11.19 8.19 -2.86
CA LYS A 317 -11.27 7.70 -1.48
C LYS A 317 -10.27 6.55 -1.26
N MET A 318 -9.43 6.63 -0.23
CA MET A 318 -8.33 5.68 -0.01
C MET A 318 -8.80 4.24 0.09
N TYR A 319 -9.91 3.97 0.76
CA TYR A 319 -10.44 2.62 0.98
C TYR A 319 -10.98 1.95 -0.29
N THR A 320 -11.36 2.71 -1.32
CA THR A 320 -11.83 2.14 -2.60
C THR A 320 -10.69 1.79 -3.54
N ILE A 321 -9.58 2.52 -3.46
CA ILE A 321 -8.45 2.39 -4.39
C ILE A 321 -7.27 1.60 -3.81
N GLY A 322 -7.39 1.16 -2.58
CA GLY A 322 -6.37 0.41 -1.88
C GLY A 322 -5.21 1.28 -1.38
N GLY A 323 -5.25 1.60 -0.12
CA GLY A 323 -4.25 2.40 0.60
C GLY A 323 -2.87 1.76 0.73
#